data_271ea6616f81c5be04fa6f937e99089e
#
_entry.id   271ea6616f81c5be04fa6f937e99089e
#
_cell.length_a   1.000
_cell.length_b   1.000
_cell.length_c   1.000
_cell.angle_alpha   90.00
_cell.angle_beta   90.00
_cell.angle_gamma   90.00
#
_symmetry.space_group_name_H-M   'P 1'
#
loop_
_entity.id
_entity.type
_entity.pdbx_description
1 polymer ?
#
loop_
_entity_poly.entity_id
_entity_poly.type
_entity_poly.pdbx_seq_one_letter_code
_entity_poly.pdbx_strand_id
1 'polypeptide(L)'
;MSQIESKLKELKIDLPEPKAPVGAYVATKITGKLLFISGQVSIDKNSNLIKGKIGKDLSLEQGYEAAERCGLSLIAHVKKACGGDLEKVKSCIKLTGYVNSIDTFIDQPKVINGASDIIAKIFDKKGEHTRAAVSVNSLPLGVAVEVDGIFELNWYQAVRLNNT
;
A
#
# COMPACT_ATOMS: atom_id res chain seq x y z
N MET A 1 -17.81 -10.74 13.07
CA MET A 1 -16.49 -10.21 12.68
C MET A 1 -16.23 -10.71 11.27
N SER A 2 -15.78 -9.87 10.36
CA SER A 2 -15.50 -10.29 8.98
C SER A 2 -14.29 -11.23 8.92
N GLN A 3 -14.17 -12.00 7.84
CA GLN A 3 -13.06 -12.95 7.65
C GLN A 3 -11.71 -12.22 7.64
N ILE A 4 -11.62 -11.06 6.95
CA ILE A 4 -10.39 -10.27 6.86
C ILE A 4 -10.03 -9.64 8.22
N GLU A 5 -11.02 -9.13 8.97
CA GLU A 5 -10.78 -8.61 10.32
C GLU A 5 -10.28 -9.69 11.29
N SER A 6 -10.83 -10.91 11.20
CA SER A 6 -10.36 -12.05 11.98
C SER A 6 -8.91 -12.38 11.63
N LYS A 7 -8.57 -12.35 10.35
CA LYS A 7 -7.22 -12.61 9.86
C LYS A 7 -6.21 -11.54 10.32
N LEU A 8 -6.58 -10.26 10.29
CA LEU A 8 -5.73 -9.19 10.84
C LEU A 8 -5.42 -9.42 12.32
N LYS A 9 -6.41 -9.83 13.12
CA LYS A 9 -6.22 -10.17 14.54
C LYS A 9 -5.31 -11.37 14.74
N GLU A 10 -5.56 -12.47 14.01
CA GLU A 10 -4.72 -13.68 14.06
C GLU A 10 -3.25 -13.36 13.73
N LEU A 11 -3.03 -12.56 12.73
CA LEU A 11 -1.70 -12.13 12.30
C LEU A 11 -1.09 -11.04 13.20
N LYS A 12 -1.83 -10.53 14.18
CA LYS A 12 -1.44 -9.41 15.07
C LYS A 12 -1.01 -8.16 14.29
N ILE A 13 -1.77 -7.87 13.23
CA ILE A 13 -1.53 -6.71 12.34
C ILE A 13 -2.45 -5.57 12.76
N ASP A 14 -1.84 -4.48 13.20
CA ASP A 14 -2.50 -3.20 13.40
C ASP A 14 -2.26 -2.31 12.16
N LEU A 15 -3.34 -1.92 11.50
CA LEU A 15 -3.26 -1.01 10.36
C LEU A 15 -2.93 0.41 10.86
N PRO A 16 -2.04 1.14 10.17
CA PRO A 16 -1.76 2.53 10.52
C PRO A 16 -2.99 3.41 10.31
N GLU A 17 -3.04 4.54 11.03
CA GLU A 17 -4.08 5.56 10.79
C GLU A 17 -3.89 6.17 9.38
N PRO A 18 -4.94 6.17 8.52
CA PRO A 18 -4.85 6.76 7.19
C PRO A 18 -4.63 8.27 7.27
N LYS A 19 -3.45 8.75 6.85
CA LYS A 19 -3.11 10.18 6.86
C LYS A 19 -3.84 10.93 5.74
N ALA A 20 -4.21 12.17 6.04
CA ALA A 20 -4.71 13.09 5.01
C ALA A 20 -3.59 13.44 4.01
N PRO A 21 -3.91 13.66 2.73
CA PRO A 21 -2.92 14.08 1.75
C PRO A 21 -2.40 15.49 2.08
N VAL A 22 -1.13 15.70 1.76
CA VAL A 22 -0.48 17.01 1.89
C VAL A 22 -0.45 17.65 0.50
N GLY A 23 -1.48 18.43 0.15
CA GLY A 23 -1.54 19.08 -1.16
C GLY A 23 -2.95 19.06 -1.79
N ALA A 24 -3.04 19.54 -3.02
CA ALA A 24 -4.30 19.67 -3.76
C ALA A 24 -4.69 18.36 -4.48
N TYR A 25 -4.77 17.25 -3.73
CA TYR A 25 -5.21 15.94 -4.23
C TYR A 25 -5.96 15.17 -3.14
N VAL A 26 -6.54 14.03 -3.49
CA VAL A 26 -7.25 13.14 -2.56
C VAL A 26 -6.47 11.84 -2.34
N ALA A 27 -6.57 11.26 -1.15
CA ALA A 27 -5.91 10.00 -0.84
C ALA A 27 -6.50 8.83 -1.63
N THR A 28 -7.80 8.89 -1.92
CA THR A 28 -8.51 7.84 -2.65
C THR A 28 -9.52 8.44 -3.62
N LYS A 29 -9.73 7.77 -4.78
CA LYS A 29 -10.73 8.14 -5.77
C LYS A 29 -11.41 6.88 -6.29
N ILE A 30 -12.75 6.88 -6.32
CA ILE A 30 -13.52 5.78 -6.89
C ILE A 30 -14.05 6.20 -8.26
N THR A 31 -13.93 5.29 -9.23
CA THR A 31 -14.58 5.39 -10.54
C THR A 31 -15.09 4.01 -10.96
N GLY A 32 -16.39 3.90 -11.20
CA GLY A 32 -17.03 2.59 -11.40
C GLY A 32 -16.79 1.69 -10.18
N LYS A 33 -16.13 0.57 -10.38
CA LYS A 33 -15.74 -0.38 -9.34
C LYS A 33 -14.30 -0.18 -8.84
N LEU A 34 -13.53 0.71 -9.45
CA LEU A 34 -12.13 0.86 -9.18
C LEU A 34 -11.89 1.94 -8.12
N LEU A 35 -11.13 1.55 -7.09
CA LEU A 35 -10.61 2.42 -6.06
C LEU A 35 -9.13 2.68 -6.34
N PHE A 36 -8.81 3.91 -6.68
CA PHE A 36 -7.44 4.40 -6.82
C PHE A 36 -6.94 4.94 -5.50
N ILE A 37 -5.72 4.60 -5.14
CA ILE A 37 -5.08 5.07 -3.89
C ILE A 37 -3.78 5.76 -4.26
N SER A 38 -3.63 7.00 -3.81
CA SER A 38 -2.42 7.79 -3.97
C SER A 38 -1.21 7.13 -3.31
N GLY A 39 -0.01 7.47 -3.75
CA GLY A 39 1.24 6.93 -3.22
C GLY A 39 1.33 7.03 -1.70
N GLN A 40 1.67 5.92 -1.08
CA GLN A 40 1.88 5.80 0.35
C GLN A 40 3.37 5.69 0.61
N VAL A 41 3.90 6.65 1.35
CA VAL A 41 5.31 6.70 1.73
C VAL A 41 5.59 5.77 2.91
N SER A 42 6.82 5.25 2.98
CA SER A 42 7.23 4.35 4.05
C SER A 42 7.27 5.04 5.41
N ILE A 43 6.52 4.49 6.38
CA ILE A 43 6.45 4.94 7.77
C ILE A 43 6.64 3.75 8.72
N ASP A 44 7.26 3.99 9.86
CA ASP A 44 7.40 2.98 10.91
C ASP A 44 6.11 2.79 11.73
N LYS A 45 6.15 1.95 12.76
CA LYS A 45 5.02 1.70 13.67
C LYS A 45 4.58 2.94 14.44
N ASN A 46 5.48 3.89 14.65
CA ASN A 46 5.24 5.14 15.36
C ASN A 46 4.87 6.28 14.41
N SER A 47 4.61 5.97 13.12
CA SER A 47 4.31 6.93 12.06
C SER A 47 5.45 7.88 11.70
N ASN A 48 6.71 7.56 12.06
CA ASN A 48 7.87 8.28 11.58
C ASN A 48 8.23 7.82 10.17
N LEU A 49 8.77 8.75 9.35
CA LEU A 49 9.22 8.43 8.00
C LEU A 49 10.43 7.49 8.03
N ILE A 50 10.39 6.40 7.28
CA ILE A 50 11.55 5.55 7.00
C ILE A 50 12.27 6.17 5.82
N LYS A 51 13.43 6.79 6.09
CA LYS A 51 14.22 7.57 5.13
C LYS A 51 15.52 6.86 4.79
N GLY A 52 16.03 7.16 3.61
CA GLY A 52 17.33 6.69 3.18
C GLY A 52 17.29 6.01 1.82
N LYS A 53 18.47 5.79 1.27
CA LYS A 53 18.68 5.21 -0.05
C LYS A 53 19.07 3.74 0.11
N ILE A 54 18.31 2.85 -0.52
CA ILE A 54 18.58 1.40 -0.50
C ILE A 54 19.90 1.12 -1.23
N GLY A 55 20.74 0.32 -0.60
CA GLY A 55 22.09 0.03 -1.09
C GLY A 55 23.17 1.00 -0.59
N LYS A 56 22.78 2.09 0.12
CA LYS A 56 23.70 3.00 0.79
C LYS A 56 23.35 3.16 2.26
N ASP A 57 22.18 3.69 2.56
CA ASP A 57 21.75 4.02 3.93
C ASP A 57 20.96 2.85 4.54
N LEU A 58 20.30 2.06 3.71
CA LEU A 58 19.44 0.95 4.10
C LEU A 58 19.79 -0.31 3.32
N SER A 59 19.61 -1.47 3.96
CA SER A 59 19.72 -2.78 3.33
C SER A 59 18.48 -3.13 2.49
N LEU A 60 18.57 -4.21 1.70
CA LEU A 60 17.43 -4.76 0.97
C LEU A 60 16.31 -5.16 1.92
N GLU A 61 16.63 -5.80 3.06
CA GLU A 61 15.69 -6.24 4.08
C GLU A 61 14.96 -5.06 4.71
N GLN A 62 15.66 -3.99 5.04
CA GLN A 62 15.03 -2.75 5.53
C GLN A 62 14.14 -2.10 4.47
N GLY A 63 14.51 -2.20 3.19
CA GLY A 63 13.69 -1.80 2.07
C GLY A 63 12.41 -2.63 1.95
N TYR A 64 12.51 -3.94 2.11
CA TYR A 64 11.36 -4.85 2.15
C TYR A 64 10.39 -4.49 3.27
N GLU A 65 10.89 -4.28 4.49
CA GLU A 65 10.08 -3.83 5.63
C GLU A 65 9.41 -2.47 5.36
N ALA A 66 10.13 -1.53 4.75
CA ALA A 66 9.58 -0.24 4.35
C ALA A 66 8.44 -0.39 3.34
N ALA A 67 8.58 -1.29 2.35
CA ALA A 67 7.53 -1.61 1.38
C ALA A 67 6.32 -2.30 2.04
N GLU A 68 6.53 -3.21 2.99
CA GLU A 68 5.46 -3.81 3.79
C GLU A 68 4.64 -2.73 4.52
N ARG A 69 5.31 -1.74 5.11
CA ARG A 69 4.65 -0.60 5.75
C ARG A 69 3.82 0.23 4.79
N CYS A 70 4.30 0.44 3.54
CA CYS A 70 3.50 1.08 2.49
C CYS A 70 2.26 0.24 2.15
N GLY A 71 2.39 -1.08 2.05
CA GLY A 71 1.27 -2.01 1.82
C GLY A 71 0.20 -1.92 2.92
N LEU A 72 0.60 -1.87 4.19
CA LEU A 72 -0.32 -1.68 5.31
C LEU A 72 -1.02 -0.32 5.25
N SER A 73 -0.32 0.74 4.83
CA SER A 73 -0.93 2.07 4.64
C SER A 73 -1.95 2.06 3.50
N LEU A 74 -1.68 1.37 2.39
CA LEU A 74 -2.67 1.17 1.32
C LEU A 74 -3.93 0.48 1.86
N ILE A 75 -3.78 -0.62 2.62
CA ILE A 75 -4.91 -1.36 3.19
C ILE A 75 -5.72 -0.49 4.16
N ALA A 76 -5.06 0.36 4.95
CA ALA A 76 -5.73 1.32 5.82
C ALA A 76 -6.61 2.31 5.05
N HIS A 77 -6.11 2.84 3.93
CA HIS A 77 -6.88 3.70 3.03
C HIS A 77 -8.03 2.96 2.35
N VAL A 78 -7.83 1.70 1.90
CA VAL A 78 -8.89 0.84 1.39
C VAL A 78 -9.99 0.65 2.44
N LYS A 79 -9.62 0.32 3.69
CA LYS A 79 -10.56 0.15 4.80
C LYS A 79 -11.38 1.40 5.03
N LYS A 80 -10.74 2.57 5.06
CA LYS A 80 -11.41 3.88 5.22
C LYS A 80 -12.38 4.15 4.07
N ALA A 81 -11.94 3.98 2.81
CA ALA A 81 -12.78 4.17 1.63
C ALA A 81 -13.98 3.22 1.58
N CYS A 82 -13.83 2.02 2.16
CA CYS A 82 -14.89 1.02 2.27
C CYS A 82 -15.81 1.20 3.49
N GLY A 83 -15.66 2.30 4.25
CA GLY A 83 -16.46 2.55 5.46
C GLY A 83 -16.17 1.57 6.58
N GLY A 84 -14.91 1.10 6.69
CA GLY A 84 -14.44 0.20 7.72
C GLY A 84 -14.52 -1.30 7.38
N ASP A 85 -15.10 -1.67 6.24
CA ASP A 85 -15.37 -3.07 5.87
C ASP A 85 -14.51 -3.51 4.68
N LEU A 86 -13.42 -4.24 4.94
CA LEU A 86 -12.52 -4.79 3.92
C LEU A 86 -13.13 -5.94 3.10
N GLU A 87 -14.26 -6.55 3.51
CA GLU A 87 -14.95 -7.56 2.70
C GLU A 87 -15.53 -6.98 1.41
N LYS A 88 -15.66 -5.66 1.33
CA LYS A 88 -16.05 -4.95 0.11
C LYS A 88 -15.02 -5.00 -1.01
N VAL A 89 -13.78 -5.37 -0.68
CA VAL A 89 -12.73 -5.59 -1.67
C VAL A 89 -13.01 -6.87 -2.44
N LYS A 90 -13.08 -6.75 -3.77
CA LYS A 90 -13.16 -7.87 -4.68
C LYS A 90 -11.77 -8.41 -5.02
N SER A 91 -10.85 -7.51 -5.38
CA SER A 91 -9.45 -7.87 -5.66
C SER A 91 -8.52 -6.66 -5.62
N CYS A 92 -7.24 -6.90 -5.37
CA CYS A 92 -6.18 -5.97 -5.73
C CYS A 92 -5.93 -6.09 -7.24
N ILE A 93 -5.84 -4.97 -7.96
CA ILE A 93 -5.66 -4.98 -9.42
C ILE A 93 -4.21 -4.69 -9.78
N LYS A 94 -3.63 -3.65 -9.17
CA LYS A 94 -2.29 -3.19 -9.51
C LYS A 94 -1.61 -2.53 -8.31
N LEU A 95 -0.31 -2.76 -8.21
CA LEU A 95 0.60 -1.97 -7.38
C LEU A 95 1.69 -1.35 -8.24
N THR A 96 2.10 -0.14 -7.92
CA THR A 96 3.32 0.46 -8.43
C THR A 96 4.22 0.83 -7.27
N GLY A 97 5.40 0.24 -7.23
CA GLY A 97 6.39 0.48 -6.18
C GLY A 97 7.57 1.28 -6.70
N TYR A 98 7.93 2.32 -5.96
CA TYR A 98 9.05 3.21 -6.23
C TYR A 98 10.08 3.06 -5.12
N VAL A 99 11.31 2.70 -5.50
CA VAL A 99 12.41 2.45 -4.57
C VAL A 99 13.44 3.57 -4.69
N ASN A 100 13.68 4.28 -3.61
CA ASN A 100 14.80 5.20 -3.51
C ASN A 100 16.08 4.40 -3.31
N SER A 101 16.84 4.14 -4.37
CA SER A 101 18.04 3.31 -4.34
C SER A 101 19.22 3.93 -5.06
N ILE A 102 20.41 3.39 -4.83
CA ILE A 102 21.60 3.76 -5.61
C ILE A 102 21.48 3.26 -7.05
N ASP A 103 22.25 3.82 -7.95
CA ASP A 103 22.16 3.56 -9.40
C ASP A 103 22.47 2.11 -9.79
N THR A 104 23.30 1.44 -8.99
CA THR A 104 23.69 0.04 -9.22
C THR A 104 22.76 -0.99 -8.58
N PHE A 105 21.74 -0.54 -7.82
CA PHE A 105 20.77 -1.43 -7.20
C PHE A 105 19.78 -1.96 -8.24
N ILE A 106 19.65 -3.27 -8.34
CA ILE A 106 18.81 -3.96 -9.35
C ILE A 106 17.74 -4.87 -8.76
N ASP A 107 17.63 -4.91 -7.43
CA ASP A 107 16.72 -5.80 -6.70
C ASP A 107 15.41 -5.10 -6.25
N GLN A 108 14.96 -4.07 -6.99
CA GLN A 108 13.71 -3.37 -6.69
C GLN A 108 12.50 -4.32 -6.55
N PRO A 109 12.36 -5.37 -7.38
CA PRO A 109 11.27 -6.33 -7.20
C PRO A 109 11.29 -7.02 -5.83
N LYS A 110 12.48 -7.34 -5.30
CA LYS A 110 12.62 -7.96 -3.97
C LYS A 110 12.21 -7.00 -2.85
N VAL A 111 12.52 -5.71 -2.99
CA VAL A 111 12.06 -4.68 -2.04
C VAL A 111 10.53 -4.59 -2.06
N ILE A 112 9.92 -4.45 -3.24
CA ILE A 112 8.47 -4.26 -3.35
C ILE A 112 7.68 -5.54 -3.02
N ASN A 113 8.33 -6.71 -2.98
CA ASN A 113 7.71 -7.91 -2.42
C ASN A 113 7.15 -7.68 -1.01
N GLY A 114 7.74 -6.80 -0.21
CA GLY A 114 7.18 -6.45 1.10
C GLY A 114 5.72 -5.99 1.02
N ALA A 115 5.40 -5.11 0.08
CA ALA A 115 4.02 -4.67 -0.14
C ALA A 115 3.15 -5.77 -0.75
N SER A 116 3.66 -6.51 -1.74
CA SER A 116 2.91 -7.60 -2.38
C SER A 116 2.56 -8.72 -1.42
N ASP A 117 3.53 -9.13 -0.61
CA ASP A 117 3.38 -10.27 0.31
C ASP A 117 2.37 -9.95 1.42
N ILE A 118 2.40 -8.73 1.98
CA ILE A 118 1.42 -8.37 3.02
C ILE A 118 0.00 -8.26 2.46
N ILE A 119 -0.18 -7.77 1.23
CA ILE A 119 -1.48 -7.73 0.55
C ILE A 119 -1.98 -9.14 0.26
N ALA A 120 -1.13 -10.02 -0.28
CA ALA A 120 -1.47 -11.42 -0.52
C ALA A 120 -1.79 -12.16 0.79
N LYS A 121 -1.03 -11.90 1.85
CA LYS A 121 -1.24 -12.50 3.17
C LYS A 121 -2.59 -12.12 3.78
N ILE A 122 -3.07 -10.90 3.58
CA ILE A 122 -4.33 -10.40 4.14
C ILE A 122 -5.53 -10.78 3.26
N PHE A 123 -5.41 -10.68 1.95
CA PHE A 123 -6.51 -10.86 1.01
C PHE A 123 -6.54 -12.22 0.29
N ASP A 124 -5.56 -13.11 0.51
CA ASP A 124 -5.41 -14.38 -0.20
C ASP A 124 -5.47 -14.19 -1.73
N LYS A 125 -6.26 -14.98 -2.44
CA LYS A 125 -6.44 -14.84 -3.91
C LYS A 125 -6.91 -13.47 -4.35
N LYS A 126 -7.67 -12.76 -3.52
CA LYS A 126 -8.08 -11.38 -3.82
C LYS A 126 -6.90 -10.39 -3.79
N GLY A 127 -5.77 -10.78 -3.21
CA GLY A 127 -4.53 -10.01 -3.18
C GLY A 127 -3.63 -10.18 -4.41
N GLU A 128 -3.93 -11.10 -5.32
CA GLU A 128 -3.19 -11.27 -6.58
C GLU A 128 -3.33 -10.01 -7.45
N HIS A 129 -2.21 -9.50 -7.96
CA HIS A 129 -2.18 -8.20 -8.65
C HIS A 129 -1.07 -8.13 -9.70
N THR A 130 -1.25 -7.22 -10.65
CA THR A 130 -0.17 -6.79 -11.56
C THR A 130 0.72 -5.77 -10.87
N ARG A 131 2.00 -5.67 -11.29
CA ARG A 131 2.95 -4.81 -10.60
C ARG A 131 4.02 -4.21 -11.51
N ALA A 132 4.40 -2.96 -11.21
CA ALA A 132 5.69 -2.40 -11.58
C ALA A 132 6.50 -2.12 -10.31
N ALA A 133 7.82 -2.37 -10.34
CA ALA A 133 8.76 -2.08 -9.27
C ALA A 133 10.01 -1.45 -9.89
N VAL A 134 10.21 -0.17 -9.64
CA VAL A 134 11.26 0.62 -10.29
C VAL A 134 12.05 1.44 -9.27
N SER A 135 13.29 1.73 -9.61
CA SER A 135 14.11 2.69 -8.88
C SER A 135 13.79 4.11 -9.32
N VAL A 136 13.91 5.04 -8.40
CA VAL A 136 13.84 6.47 -8.65
C VAL A 136 15.07 7.16 -8.04
N ASN A 137 15.46 8.30 -8.62
CA ASN A 137 16.61 9.04 -8.14
C ASN A 137 16.42 9.55 -6.70
N SER A 138 15.21 9.96 -6.36
CA SER A 138 14.82 10.39 -5.01
C SER A 138 13.32 10.27 -4.83
N LEU A 139 12.85 10.17 -3.58
CA LEU A 139 11.45 10.21 -3.21
C LEU A 139 11.14 11.44 -2.36
N PRO A 140 9.88 11.91 -2.34
CA PRO A 140 9.46 12.99 -1.47
C PRO A 140 9.87 12.72 -0.02
N LEU A 141 10.27 13.76 0.70
CA LEU A 141 10.69 13.70 2.11
C LEU A 141 11.92 12.81 2.37
N GLY A 142 12.59 12.31 1.32
CA GLY A 142 13.73 11.41 1.41
C GLY A 142 13.36 9.99 1.86
N VAL A 143 12.11 9.57 1.71
CA VAL A 143 11.68 8.22 2.12
C VAL A 143 12.33 7.13 1.28
N ALA A 144 12.38 5.91 1.83
CA ALA A 144 13.01 4.76 1.20
C ALA A 144 12.15 4.14 0.10
N VAL A 145 10.84 4.08 0.32
CA VAL A 145 9.89 3.41 -0.57
C VAL A 145 8.58 4.21 -0.61
N GLU A 146 7.93 4.19 -1.76
CA GLU A 146 6.56 4.65 -1.97
C GLU A 146 5.81 3.61 -2.80
N VAL A 147 4.54 3.37 -2.50
CA VAL A 147 3.69 2.44 -3.26
C VAL A 147 2.31 3.04 -3.47
N ASP A 148 1.82 3.04 -4.70
CA ASP A 148 0.42 3.30 -5.03
C ASP A 148 -0.32 2.02 -5.39
N GLY A 149 -1.66 2.07 -5.45
CA GLY A 149 -2.44 0.90 -5.75
C GLY A 149 -3.82 1.17 -6.34
N ILE A 150 -4.33 0.16 -7.03
CA ILE A 150 -5.68 0.12 -7.57
C ILE A 150 -6.36 -1.16 -7.07
N PHE A 151 -7.54 -1.02 -6.49
CA PHE A 151 -8.37 -2.13 -6.02
C PHE A 151 -9.71 -2.14 -6.74
N GLU A 152 -10.28 -3.32 -6.94
CA GLU A 152 -11.66 -3.49 -7.38
C GLU A 152 -12.56 -3.74 -6.17
N LEU A 153 -13.68 -3.04 -6.12
CA LEU A 153 -14.71 -3.20 -5.10
C LEU A 153 -15.88 -4.03 -5.64
N ASN A 154 -16.62 -4.68 -4.74
CA ASN A 154 -17.87 -5.35 -5.09
C ASN A 154 -18.89 -4.34 -5.64
N TRP A 155 -19.64 -4.69 -6.70
CA TRP A 155 -20.52 -3.79 -7.44
C TRP A 155 -21.50 -3.01 -6.57
N TYR A 156 -22.15 -3.68 -5.64
CA TYR A 156 -23.16 -3.08 -4.75
C TYR A 156 -22.60 -1.93 -3.88
N GLN A 157 -21.32 -1.94 -3.62
CA GLN A 157 -20.66 -0.97 -2.75
C GLN A 157 -20.13 0.24 -3.52
N ALA A 158 -19.71 0.04 -4.78
CA ALA A 158 -19.24 1.12 -5.64
C ALA A 158 -20.36 2.14 -5.94
N VAL A 159 -21.60 1.68 -6.11
CA VAL A 159 -22.77 2.55 -6.33
C VAL A 159 -23.11 3.39 -5.11
N ARG A 160 -23.00 2.85 -3.89
CA ARG A 160 -23.29 3.60 -2.66
C ARG A 160 -22.24 4.67 -2.34
N LEU A 161 -20.96 4.38 -2.61
CA LEU A 161 -19.86 5.29 -2.29
C LEU A 161 -19.71 6.44 -3.30
N ASN A 162 -20.27 6.30 -4.52
CA ASN A 162 -20.28 7.37 -5.53
C ASN A 162 -21.42 8.38 -5.33
N ASN A 163 -22.39 8.09 -4.45
CA ASN A 163 -23.56 8.93 -4.20
C ASN A 163 -23.50 9.71 -2.86
N THR A 164 -22.35 9.65 -2.18
CA THR A 164 -22.01 10.45 -0.99
C THR A 164 -20.88 11.43 -1.28
#